data_a289beafc63bb2c46f1352d323c16839
#
_entry.id   a289beafc63bb2c46f1352d323c16839
#
_cell.length_a   1.000
_cell.length_b   1.000
_cell.length_c   1.000
_cell.angle_alpha   90.00
_cell.angle_beta   90.00
_cell.angle_gamma   90.00
#
_symmetry.space_group_name_H-M   'P 1'
#
loop_
_entity.id
_entity.type
_entity.pdbx_description
1 polymer ?
#
loop_
_entity_poly.entity_id
_entity_poly.type
_entity_poly.pdbx_seq_one_letter_code
_entity_poly.pdbx_strand_id
1 'polypeptide(L)'
;MLKKRRKAGLLAFIIILSFLEGCGTEEEPEQEYPKSLKIGISVYDQYDTFMAEVLYQLQFYVREKEKEWGIPVTLDIQDAGQDQLQQNKQMEDFIEEGCDLVCINMVDRTDASSVIEKAKSNDIPVIFYNRELVKEDLQRWEKLYYVGADALQSGELQGQILVEQCKKDFSSIDKNGDGVLQYIMLEGEAGHNDSMIRSMSVIKEITDSGYVVEKLADEIANWNRDQAANKMASFIEDYGDRIEVVLANNDDMALGAVDVLKDSGIIPGTKSWPMILGIDGTDVGRKAVEKGEFLGTVLNDARGQARGMIELAWSIVSDTPLDSELELQEGKYIRLPYQKVTGENLSEIQKRERQMALP
;
A
#
# COMPACT_ATOMS: atom_id res chain seq x y z
N MET A 1 77.91 46.99 -69.09
CA MET A 1 77.04 47.44 -67.93
C MET A 1 75.96 46.41 -67.73
N LEU A 2 76.21 45.44 -66.87
CA LEU A 2 75.15 44.48 -66.49
C LEU A 2 75.42 43.99 -65.02
N LYS A 3 74.59 44.39 -64.10
CA LYS A 3 74.66 44.01 -62.69
C LYS A 3 74.14 42.57 -62.48
N LYS A 4 75.00 41.69 -61.98
CA LYS A 4 74.67 40.37 -61.49
C LYS A 4 73.91 40.49 -60.14
N ARG A 5 72.68 39.99 -60.08
CA ARG A 5 71.92 39.76 -58.85
C ARG A 5 72.17 38.32 -58.31
N ARG A 6 72.71 38.26 -57.08
CA ARG A 6 72.89 37.04 -56.31
C ARG A 6 71.47 36.66 -55.70
N LYS A 7 71.06 35.44 -55.94
CA LYS A 7 69.91 34.84 -55.23
C LYS A 7 70.48 34.24 -53.94
N ALA A 8 69.96 34.71 -52.81
CA ALA A 8 70.13 34.04 -51.51
C ALA A 8 68.98 33.03 -51.33
N GLY A 9 69.30 31.74 -51.17
CA GLY A 9 68.38 30.71 -50.87
C GLY A 9 68.05 30.71 -49.37
N LEU A 10 66.83 30.88 -49.04
CA LEU A 10 66.28 30.77 -47.66
C LEU A 10 65.83 29.32 -47.43
N LEU A 11 66.57 28.59 -46.59
CA LEU A 11 66.13 27.24 -46.12
C LEU A 11 65.11 27.46 -45.04
N ALA A 12 63.87 27.11 -45.35
CA ALA A 12 62.78 27.05 -44.39
C ALA A 12 62.84 25.72 -43.62
N PHE A 13 63.15 25.79 -42.33
CA PHE A 13 63.05 24.65 -41.41
C PHE A 13 61.59 24.52 -40.96
N ILE A 14 60.90 23.50 -41.48
CA ILE A 14 59.54 23.14 -41.05
C ILE A 14 59.70 22.33 -39.76
N ILE A 15 59.36 22.92 -38.62
CA ILE A 15 59.19 22.21 -37.32
C ILE A 15 57.78 21.63 -37.35
N ILE A 16 57.65 20.31 -37.55
CA ILE A 16 56.40 19.57 -37.35
C ILE A 16 56.23 19.39 -35.84
N LEU A 17 55.38 20.22 -35.21
CA LEU A 17 54.88 19.99 -33.87
C LEU A 17 53.79 18.90 -33.94
N SER A 18 54.15 17.66 -33.59
CA SER A 18 53.18 16.58 -33.35
C SER A 18 52.42 16.88 -32.05
N PHE A 19 51.21 17.38 -32.18
CA PHE A 19 50.24 17.35 -31.10
C PHE A 19 49.84 15.88 -30.89
N LEU A 20 50.36 15.28 -29.83
CA LEU A 20 49.78 14.10 -29.20
C LEU A 20 48.52 14.57 -28.49
N GLU A 21 47.36 14.51 -29.13
CA GLU A 21 46.08 14.50 -28.45
C GLU A 21 46.03 13.22 -27.62
N GLY A 22 46.35 13.32 -26.35
CA GLY A 22 46.01 12.33 -25.37
C GLY A 22 44.47 12.30 -25.25
N CYS A 23 43.80 11.32 -25.86
CA CYS A 23 42.48 10.91 -25.46
C CYS A 23 42.61 10.40 -24.00
N GLY A 24 42.47 11.30 -23.03
CA GLY A 24 42.06 10.92 -21.70
C GLY A 24 40.62 10.47 -21.81
N THR A 25 40.39 9.16 -21.77
CA THR A 25 39.10 8.63 -21.35
C THR A 25 38.92 9.12 -19.91
N GLU A 26 38.07 10.13 -19.69
CA GLU A 26 37.51 10.36 -18.36
C GLU A 26 36.81 9.06 -18.04
N GLU A 27 37.41 8.22 -17.20
CA GLU A 27 36.71 7.13 -16.53
C GLU A 27 35.61 7.82 -15.71
N GLU A 28 34.34 7.60 -16.11
CA GLU A 28 33.23 7.98 -15.25
C GLU A 28 33.53 7.36 -13.89
N PRO A 29 33.36 8.12 -12.76
CA PRO A 29 33.60 7.58 -11.45
C PRO A 29 32.77 6.31 -11.28
N GLU A 30 33.43 5.18 -11.00
CA GLU A 30 32.73 3.93 -10.68
C GLU A 30 31.74 4.23 -9.57
N GLN A 31 30.45 4.06 -9.84
CA GLN A 31 29.41 4.26 -8.82
C GLN A 31 29.63 3.24 -7.70
N GLU A 32 29.99 3.74 -6.53
CA GLU A 32 30.27 2.88 -5.37
C GLU A 32 28.94 2.46 -4.75
N TYR A 33 28.47 1.26 -5.05
CA TYR A 33 27.25 0.69 -4.48
C TYR A 33 27.42 0.37 -3.00
N PRO A 34 26.35 0.49 -2.18
CA PRO A 34 26.40 0.08 -0.78
C PRO A 34 26.77 -1.42 -0.67
N LYS A 35 27.60 -1.75 0.33
CA LYS A 35 28.04 -3.14 0.58
C LYS A 35 27.04 -3.95 1.39
N SER A 36 26.08 -3.29 2.00
CA SER A 36 24.97 -3.85 2.76
C SER A 36 23.85 -2.81 2.81
N LEU A 37 22.64 -3.22 3.09
CA LEU A 37 21.49 -2.35 3.33
C LEU A 37 20.81 -2.77 4.63
N LYS A 38 20.68 -1.85 5.60
CA LYS A 38 19.95 -2.09 6.85
C LYS A 38 18.73 -1.18 6.91
N ILE A 39 17.53 -1.76 6.97
CA ILE A 39 16.25 -1.05 6.98
C ILE A 39 15.55 -1.30 8.32
N GLY A 40 15.24 -0.23 9.06
CA GLY A 40 14.33 -0.29 10.20
C GLY A 40 12.89 -0.34 9.73
N ILE A 41 12.08 -1.24 10.27
CA ILE A 41 10.65 -1.36 9.96
C ILE A 41 9.86 -1.23 11.26
N SER A 42 9.10 -0.15 11.40
CA SER A 42 8.14 0.00 12.52
C SER A 42 6.73 -0.25 12.01
N VAL A 43 6.05 -1.24 12.58
CA VAL A 43 4.65 -1.54 12.30
C VAL A 43 3.78 -1.09 13.47
N TYR A 44 2.60 -0.52 13.21
CA TYR A 44 1.70 -0.03 14.26
C TYR A 44 1.16 -1.16 15.13
N ASP A 45 0.86 -2.32 14.50
CA ASP A 45 0.38 -3.55 15.14
C ASP A 45 0.74 -4.75 14.24
N GLN A 46 1.56 -5.66 14.72
CA GLN A 46 1.95 -6.87 13.98
C GLN A 46 0.84 -7.93 13.87
N TYR A 47 -0.22 -7.79 14.67
CA TYR A 47 -1.36 -8.70 14.66
C TYR A 47 -2.49 -8.26 13.72
N ASP A 48 -2.38 -7.08 13.12
CA ASP A 48 -3.23 -6.69 12.00
C ASP A 48 -2.98 -7.61 10.81
N THR A 49 -4.04 -8.24 10.28
CA THR A 49 -3.92 -9.27 9.24
C THR A 49 -3.29 -8.72 7.96
N PHE A 50 -3.63 -7.50 7.55
CA PHE A 50 -3.05 -6.89 6.36
C PHE A 50 -1.57 -6.51 6.58
N MET A 51 -1.23 -5.96 7.75
CA MET A 51 0.17 -5.64 8.07
C MET A 51 1.04 -6.90 8.18
N ALA A 52 0.52 -7.98 8.76
CA ALA A 52 1.21 -9.27 8.80
C ALA A 52 1.54 -9.78 7.38
N GLU A 53 0.62 -9.62 6.42
CA GLU A 53 0.86 -9.96 5.01
C GLU A 53 1.93 -9.05 4.38
N VAL A 54 1.88 -7.74 4.60
CA VAL A 54 2.92 -6.81 4.12
C VAL A 54 4.30 -7.20 4.66
N LEU A 55 4.41 -7.48 5.96
CA LEU A 55 5.68 -7.91 6.57
C LEU A 55 6.18 -9.24 6.01
N TYR A 56 5.29 -10.19 5.76
CA TYR A 56 5.63 -11.45 5.09
C TYR A 56 6.19 -11.22 3.68
N GLN A 57 5.51 -10.38 2.89
CA GLN A 57 5.94 -10.04 1.53
C GLN A 57 7.26 -9.27 1.53
N LEU A 58 7.50 -8.37 2.49
CA LEU A 58 8.79 -7.69 2.66
C LEU A 58 9.93 -8.68 2.86
N GLN A 59 9.78 -9.62 3.81
CA GLN A 59 10.80 -10.63 4.08
C GLN A 59 11.05 -11.55 2.88
N PHE A 60 9.99 -11.87 2.12
CA PHE A 60 10.11 -12.67 0.91
C PHE A 60 10.88 -11.91 -0.17
N TYR A 61 10.49 -10.68 -0.45
CA TYR A 61 11.05 -9.84 -1.52
C TYR A 61 12.52 -9.49 -1.26
N VAL A 62 12.88 -9.21 -0.01
CA VAL A 62 14.27 -8.96 0.38
C VAL A 62 15.18 -10.13 0.05
N ARG A 63 14.76 -11.37 0.31
CA ARG A 63 15.56 -12.58 -0.02
C ARG A 63 15.82 -12.75 -1.53
N GLU A 64 14.90 -12.26 -2.37
CA GLU A 64 15.10 -12.25 -3.81
C GLU A 64 16.09 -11.16 -4.21
N LYS A 65 15.96 -9.97 -3.62
CA LYS A 65 16.83 -8.82 -3.92
C LYS A 65 18.26 -8.98 -3.40
N GLU A 66 18.47 -9.63 -2.27
CA GLU A 66 19.83 -9.99 -1.81
C GLU A 66 20.61 -10.79 -2.88
N LYS A 67 19.92 -11.72 -3.57
CA LYS A 67 20.54 -12.49 -4.64
C LYS A 67 20.80 -11.66 -5.90
N GLU A 68 19.90 -10.75 -6.22
CA GLU A 68 19.98 -9.88 -7.40
C GLU A 68 21.07 -8.82 -7.21
N TRP A 69 21.08 -8.13 -6.07
CA TRP A 69 22.02 -7.06 -5.77
C TRP A 69 23.39 -7.56 -5.31
N GLY A 70 23.48 -8.82 -4.86
CA GLY A 70 24.72 -9.42 -4.40
C GLY A 70 25.23 -8.86 -3.07
N ILE A 71 24.36 -8.22 -2.28
CA ILE A 71 24.67 -7.64 -0.96
C ILE A 71 23.68 -8.16 0.09
N PRO A 72 24.08 -8.25 1.38
CA PRO A 72 23.13 -8.54 2.46
C PRO A 72 22.16 -7.38 2.69
N VAL A 73 20.88 -7.71 2.90
CA VAL A 73 19.82 -6.77 3.31
C VAL A 73 19.25 -7.21 4.65
N THR A 74 19.36 -6.36 5.65
CA THR A 74 18.85 -6.64 7.01
C THR A 74 17.58 -5.84 7.25
N LEU A 75 16.50 -6.52 7.63
CA LEU A 75 15.29 -5.89 8.14
C LEU A 75 15.28 -5.99 9.68
N ASP A 76 15.28 -4.84 10.35
CA ASP A 76 15.01 -4.75 11.78
C ASP A 76 13.53 -4.39 11.97
N ILE A 77 12.71 -5.39 12.32
CA ILE A 77 11.25 -5.26 12.39
C ILE A 77 10.83 -5.13 13.85
N GLN A 78 10.20 -4.02 14.19
CA GLN A 78 9.71 -3.71 15.54
C GLN A 78 8.22 -3.39 15.53
N ASP A 79 7.49 -4.00 16.47
CA ASP A 79 6.07 -3.77 16.70
C ASP A 79 5.87 -2.60 17.68
N ALA A 80 5.11 -1.59 17.29
CA ALA A 80 4.76 -0.47 18.15
C ALA A 80 3.63 -0.81 19.15
N GLY A 81 2.91 -1.92 18.92
CA GLY A 81 1.82 -2.36 19.80
C GLY A 81 0.74 -1.31 20.02
N GLN A 82 0.45 -0.52 18.98
CA GLN A 82 -0.52 0.60 18.99
C GLN A 82 -0.12 1.75 19.96
N ASP A 83 1.17 1.84 20.35
CA ASP A 83 1.68 2.90 21.26
C ASP A 83 2.61 3.85 20.46
N GLN A 84 2.16 5.10 20.27
CA GLN A 84 2.93 6.13 19.56
C GLN A 84 4.23 6.51 20.31
N LEU A 85 4.25 6.44 21.65
CA LEU A 85 5.48 6.73 22.41
C LEU A 85 6.51 5.62 22.20
N GLN A 86 6.07 4.36 22.16
CA GLN A 86 6.94 3.23 21.80
C GLN A 86 7.47 3.39 20.37
N GLN A 87 6.62 3.78 19.42
CA GLN A 87 7.04 4.01 18.05
C GLN A 87 8.07 5.13 17.93
N ASN A 88 7.89 6.21 18.66
CA ASN A 88 8.88 7.30 18.72
C ASN A 88 10.23 6.84 19.28
N LYS A 89 10.24 5.87 20.19
CA LYS A 89 11.46 5.26 20.72
C LYS A 89 12.10 4.33 19.70
N GLN A 90 11.32 3.54 18.98
CA GLN A 90 11.83 2.67 17.90
C GLN A 90 12.61 3.48 16.85
N MET A 91 12.16 4.70 16.55
CA MET A 91 12.93 5.58 15.66
C MET A 91 14.31 5.92 16.24
N GLU A 92 14.44 6.12 17.55
CA GLU A 92 15.74 6.31 18.21
C GLU A 92 16.60 5.04 18.12
N ASP A 93 16.00 3.90 18.41
CA ASP A 93 16.69 2.59 18.36
C ASP A 93 17.25 2.32 16.94
N PHE A 94 16.47 2.57 15.88
CA PHE A 94 16.92 2.43 14.48
C PHE A 94 18.10 3.36 14.13
N ILE A 95 18.07 4.60 14.65
CA ILE A 95 19.18 5.55 14.47
C ILE A 95 20.45 5.05 15.17
N GLU A 96 20.34 4.61 16.44
CA GLU A 96 21.47 4.10 17.25
C GLU A 96 22.05 2.82 16.64
N GLU A 97 21.23 1.98 16.06
CA GLU A 97 21.64 0.75 15.41
C GLU A 97 22.19 0.95 13.99
N GLY A 98 22.17 2.17 13.47
CA GLY A 98 22.73 2.54 12.19
C GLY A 98 21.95 1.97 11.01
N CYS A 99 20.64 2.09 11.02
CA CYS A 99 19.81 1.83 9.85
C CYS A 99 20.08 2.87 8.76
N ASP A 100 20.19 2.43 7.51
CA ASP A 100 20.41 3.30 6.35
C ASP A 100 19.13 4.06 5.98
N LEU A 101 17.96 3.48 6.29
CA LEU A 101 16.64 4.01 6.01
C LEU A 101 15.63 3.37 6.98
N VAL A 102 14.52 4.08 7.25
CA VAL A 102 13.44 3.56 8.10
C VAL A 102 12.12 3.58 7.35
N CYS A 103 11.35 2.48 7.44
CA CYS A 103 9.97 2.40 6.98
C CYS A 103 9.04 2.41 8.20
N ILE A 104 8.04 3.28 8.23
CA ILE A 104 7.15 3.46 9.38
C ILE A 104 5.68 3.41 8.95
N ASN A 105 4.95 2.47 9.53
CA ASN A 105 3.49 2.47 9.53
C ASN A 105 3.03 3.15 10.83
N MET A 106 2.65 4.43 10.74
CA MET A 106 2.39 5.26 11.92
C MET A 106 1.25 4.73 12.79
N VAL A 107 1.42 4.74 14.11
CA VAL A 107 0.31 4.52 15.05
C VAL A 107 -0.69 5.67 14.93
N ASP A 108 -0.22 6.91 15.08
CA ASP A 108 -1.02 8.11 14.84
C ASP A 108 -0.43 8.92 13.66
N ARG A 109 -1.11 8.88 12.52
CA ARG A 109 -0.70 9.60 11.30
C ARG A 109 -0.65 11.12 11.46
N THR A 110 -1.26 11.66 12.50
CA THR A 110 -1.29 13.10 12.79
C THR A 110 -0.20 13.55 13.76
N ASP A 111 0.53 12.61 14.39
CA ASP A 111 1.63 12.86 15.32
C ASP A 111 3.00 12.38 14.78
N ALA A 112 3.30 12.69 13.52
CA ALA A 112 4.56 12.32 12.89
C ALA A 112 5.73 13.26 13.22
N SER A 113 5.49 14.36 13.93
CA SER A 113 6.49 15.41 14.17
C SER A 113 7.77 14.90 14.81
N SER A 114 7.66 14.06 15.86
CA SER A 114 8.82 13.50 16.55
C SER A 114 9.68 12.63 15.63
N VAL A 115 9.05 11.77 14.83
CA VAL A 115 9.71 10.91 13.85
C VAL A 115 10.44 11.76 12.79
N ILE A 116 9.76 12.74 12.21
CA ILE A 116 10.30 13.60 11.16
C ILE A 116 11.51 14.40 11.66
N GLU A 117 11.43 15.00 12.86
CA GLU A 117 12.55 15.79 13.43
C GLU A 117 13.77 14.91 13.71
N LYS A 118 13.58 13.70 14.25
CA LYS A 118 14.68 12.74 14.49
C LYS A 118 15.31 12.28 13.18
N ALA A 119 14.49 11.91 12.19
CA ALA A 119 14.95 11.51 10.86
C ALA A 119 15.80 12.60 10.22
N LYS A 120 15.27 13.82 10.17
CA LYS A 120 15.95 14.99 9.58
C LYS A 120 17.26 15.34 10.30
N SER A 121 17.28 15.30 11.64
CA SER A 121 18.46 15.64 12.43
C SER A 121 19.60 14.64 12.26
N ASN A 122 19.30 13.41 11.88
CA ASN A 122 20.28 12.33 11.66
C ASN A 122 20.47 11.98 10.18
N ASP A 123 19.83 12.72 9.28
CA ASP A 123 19.88 12.52 7.83
C ASP A 123 19.43 11.11 7.35
N ILE A 124 18.52 10.47 8.08
CA ILE A 124 18.02 9.13 7.78
C ILE A 124 16.69 9.23 7.00
N PRO A 125 16.62 8.79 5.73
CA PRO A 125 15.39 8.80 4.94
C PRO A 125 14.27 7.99 5.59
N VAL A 126 13.01 8.42 5.41
CA VAL A 126 11.84 7.70 5.92
C VAL A 126 10.84 7.43 4.80
N ILE A 127 10.41 6.18 4.71
CA ILE A 127 9.28 5.75 3.90
C ILE A 127 8.11 5.48 4.86
N PHE A 128 7.11 6.33 4.86
CA PHE A 128 5.84 6.02 5.52
C PHE A 128 5.07 5.04 4.64
N TYR A 129 4.39 4.06 5.24
CA TYR A 129 3.67 3.07 4.45
C TYR A 129 2.28 2.78 5.01
N ASN A 130 1.36 2.36 4.16
CA ASN A 130 -0.04 2.06 4.42
C ASN A 130 -0.83 3.26 4.99
N ARG A 131 -0.54 3.76 6.20
CA ARG A 131 -1.19 4.93 6.82
C ARG A 131 -0.58 6.23 6.28
N GLU A 132 -1.26 6.87 5.35
CA GLU A 132 -0.79 8.11 4.71
C GLU A 132 -0.81 9.28 5.69
N LEU A 133 0.33 9.98 5.81
CA LEU A 133 0.43 11.22 6.58
C LEU A 133 -0.42 12.33 5.97
N VAL A 134 -0.66 13.40 6.74
CA VAL A 134 -1.15 14.64 6.16
C VAL A 134 -0.09 15.20 5.19
N LYS A 135 -0.55 15.77 4.07
CA LYS A 135 0.34 16.19 2.97
C LYS A 135 1.43 17.17 3.44
N GLU A 136 1.08 18.04 4.37
CA GLU A 136 1.98 19.05 4.93
C GLU A 136 3.17 18.42 5.69
N ASP A 137 2.95 17.32 6.41
CA ASP A 137 4.02 16.64 7.14
C ASP A 137 5.00 15.96 6.18
N LEU A 138 4.53 15.33 5.12
CA LEU A 138 5.40 14.69 4.13
C LEU A 138 6.26 15.70 3.35
N GLN A 139 5.84 16.96 3.31
CA GLN A 139 6.58 18.06 2.66
C GLN A 139 7.63 18.74 3.56
N ARG A 140 7.71 18.40 4.85
CA ARG A 140 8.63 19.05 5.82
C ARG A 140 10.10 18.74 5.55
N TRP A 141 10.40 17.70 4.78
CA TRP A 141 11.75 17.32 4.40
C TRP A 141 11.76 16.54 3.08
N GLU A 142 12.82 16.70 2.28
CA GLU A 142 12.94 16.06 0.96
C GLU A 142 13.05 14.55 1.03
N LYS A 143 13.66 13.97 2.10
CA LYS A 143 13.86 12.52 2.25
C LYS A 143 12.69 11.81 2.98
N LEU A 144 11.49 12.36 2.90
CA LEU A 144 10.26 11.71 3.35
C LEU A 144 9.47 11.21 2.15
N TYR A 145 9.00 9.97 2.19
CA TYR A 145 8.29 9.30 1.12
C TYR A 145 7.08 8.54 1.66
N TYR A 146 6.19 8.14 0.77
CA TYR A 146 5.04 7.31 1.09
C TYR A 146 4.87 6.17 0.10
N VAL A 147 4.58 4.97 0.60
CA VAL A 147 4.19 3.78 -0.19
C VAL A 147 2.89 3.24 0.36
N GLY A 148 1.86 3.15 -0.46
CA GLY A 148 0.56 2.65 -0.07
C GLY A 148 -0.43 2.63 -1.23
N ALA A 149 -1.70 2.87 -0.94
CA ALA A 149 -2.76 2.85 -1.93
C ALA A 149 -3.76 4.00 -1.70
N ASP A 150 -4.65 4.25 -2.65
CA ASP A 150 -5.65 5.33 -2.56
C ASP A 150 -6.94 4.82 -1.91
N ALA A 151 -7.19 5.20 -0.67
CA ALA A 151 -8.38 4.81 0.07
C ALA A 151 -9.70 5.16 -0.65
N LEU A 152 -9.74 6.27 -1.42
CA LEU A 152 -10.91 6.66 -2.19
C LEU A 152 -11.28 5.57 -3.21
N GLN A 153 -10.29 5.10 -3.98
CA GLN A 153 -10.48 4.05 -4.96
C GLN A 153 -11.03 2.76 -4.32
N SER A 154 -10.57 2.42 -3.10
CA SER A 154 -11.03 1.18 -2.46
C SER A 154 -12.52 1.19 -2.13
N GLY A 155 -13.06 2.28 -1.59
CA GLY A 155 -14.48 2.40 -1.31
C GLY A 155 -15.33 2.52 -2.59
N GLU A 156 -14.83 3.23 -3.62
CA GLU A 156 -15.48 3.26 -4.93
C GLU A 156 -15.60 1.86 -5.53
N LEU A 157 -14.52 1.07 -5.52
CA LEU A 157 -14.54 -0.30 -6.03
C LEU A 157 -15.44 -1.23 -5.22
N GLN A 158 -15.49 -1.06 -3.89
CA GLN A 158 -16.44 -1.79 -3.03
C GLN A 158 -17.89 -1.46 -3.40
N GLY A 159 -18.19 -0.18 -3.61
CA GLY A 159 -19.52 0.27 -4.09
C GLY A 159 -19.87 -0.29 -5.47
N GLN A 160 -18.91 -0.29 -6.40
CA GLN A 160 -19.10 -0.84 -7.75
C GLN A 160 -19.43 -2.34 -7.73
N ILE A 161 -18.83 -3.13 -6.83
CA ILE A 161 -19.18 -4.56 -6.68
C ILE A 161 -20.66 -4.70 -6.35
N LEU A 162 -21.17 -3.91 -5.38
CA LEU A 162 -22.59 -3.94 -5.02
C LEU A 162 -23.48 -3.45 -6.16
N VAL A 163 -23.11 -2.34 -6.80
CA VAL A 163 -23.86 -1.76 -7.94
C VAL A 163 -23.95 -2.74 -9.11
N GLU A 164 -22.88 -3.47 -9.41
CA GLU A 164 -22.89 -4.52 -10.43
C GLU A 164 -23.87 -5.64 -10.09
N GLN A 165 -23.95 -6.06 -8.83
CA GLN A 165 -24.93 -7.03 -8.38
C GLN A 165 -26.35 -6.49 -8.44
N CYS A 166 -26.58 -5.22 -8.04
CA CYS A 166 -27.87 -4.57 -8.17
C CYS A 166 -28.36 -4.53 -9.63
N LYS A 167 -27.47 -4.25 -10.59
CA LYS A 167 -27.80 -4.26 -12.02
C LYS A 167 -28.13 -5.65 -12.54
N LYS A 168 -27.57 -6.70 -11.96
CA LYS A 168 -27.86 -8.11 -12.35
C LYS A 168 -29.20 -8.56 -11.78
N ASP A 169 -29.41 -8.38 -10.50
CA ASP A 169 -30.62 -8.80 -9.80
C ASP A 169 -30.81 -8.02 -8.49
N PHE A 170 -31.45 -6.84 -8.59
CA PHE A 170 -31.78 -6.01 -7.45
C PHE A 170 -32.71 -6.72 -6.44
N SER A 171 -33.65 -7.53 -6.94
CA SER A 171 -34.63 -8.24 -6.10
C SER A 171 -34.01 -9.30 -5.20
N SER A 172 -32.78 -9.77 -5.52
CA SER A 172 -32.03 -10.68 -4.66
C SER A 172 -31.44 -10.00 -3.44
N ILE A 173 -31.30 -8.65 -3.46
CA ILE A 173 -30.73 -7.83 -2.38
C ILE A 173 -31.86 -7.17 -1.58
N ASP A 174 -32.75 -6.46 -2.26
CA ASP A 174 -33.96 -5.82 -1.70
C ASP A 174 -34.92 -6.88 -1.18
N LYS A 175 -34.75 -7.25 0.11
CA LYS A 175 -35.50 -8.37 0.71
C LYS A 175 -36.97 -8.05 0.99
N ASN A 176 -37.25 -6.78 1.26
CA ASN A 176 -38.57 -6.28 1.62
C ASN A 176 -39.35 -5.71 0.42
N GLY A 177 -38.67 -5.43 -0.72
CA GLY A 177 -39.30 -4.98 -1.96
C GLY A 177 -39.66 -3.48 -1.96
N ASP A 178 -39.01 -2.67 -1.12
CA ASP A 178 -39.31 -1.23 -0.98
C ASP A 178 -38.48 -0.32 -1.92
N GLY A 179 -37.52 -0.90 -2.63
CA GLY A 179 -36.65 -0.18 -3.57
C GLY A 179 -35.49 0.57 -2.89
N VAL A 180 -35.22 0.29 -1.62
CA VAL A 180 -34.15 0.88 -0.81
C VAL A 180 -33.19 -0.23 -0.36
N LEU A 181 -31.89 0.03 -0.32
CA LEU A 181 -30.90 -0.90 0.23
C LEU A 181 -30.64 -0.55 1.70
N GLN A 182 -31.10 -1.42 2.59
CA GLN A 182 -30.84 -1.28 4.02
C GLN A 182 -29.47 -1.85 4.37
N TYR A 183 -28.54 -0.99 4.85
CA TYR A 183 -27.19 -1.41 5.16
C TYR A 183 -26.77 -1.13 6.60
N ILE A 184 -25.82 -1.94 7.04
CA ILE A 184 -24.98 -1.63 8.22
C ILE A 184 -23.52 -1.38 7.76
N MET A 185 -22.79 -0.57 8.56
CA MET A 185 -21.38 -0.27 8.33
C MET A 185 -20.55 -0.75 9.51
N LEU A 186 -19.45 -1.48 9.24
CA LEU A 186 -18.41 -1.81 10.19
C LEU A 186 -17.18 -0.99 9.85
N GLU A 187 -16.90 0.02 10.67
CA GLU A 187 -15.84 0.99 10.42
C GLU A 187 -14.53 0.58 11.08
N GLY A 188 -13.42 0.98 10.46
CA GLY A 188 -12.10 0.82 11.03
C GLY A 188 -11.89 1.71 12.27
N GLU A 189 -10.66 2.05 12.55
CA GLU A 189 -10.26 2.84 13.71
C GLU A 189 -10.75 4.29 13.61
N ALA A 190 -11.21 4.84 14.74
CA ALA A 190 -11.62 6.24 14.83
C ALA A 190 -10.45 7.19 14.50
N GLY A 191 -10.70 8.17 13.65
CA GLY A 191 -9.68 9.14 13.21
C GLY A 191 -8.74 8.61 12.12
N HIS A 192 -8.83 7.34 11.75
CA HIS A 192 -8.08 6.79 10.63
C HIS A 192 -8.66 7.32 9.30
N ASN A 193 -7.79 7.92 8.49
CA ASN A 193 -8.20 8.53 7.23
C ASN A 193 -8.91 7.54 6.29
N ASP A 194 -8.33 6.34 6.14
CA ASP A 194 -8.87 5.33 5.24
C ASP A 194 -10.23 4.82 5.70
N SER A 195 -10.46 4.66 7.01
CA SER A 195 -11.77 4.26 7.55
C SER A 195 -12.86 5.25 7.10
N MET A 196 -12.64 6.53 7.32
CA MET A 196 -13.58 7.58 6.95
C MET A 196 -13.77 7.64 5.43
N ILE A 197 -12.68 7.63 4.65
CA ILE A 197 -12.75 7.74 3.19
C ILE A 197 -13.46 6.52 2.58
N ARG A 198 -13.13 5.29 3.00
CA ARG A 198 -13.78 4.05 2.55
C ARG A 198 -15.28 4.10 2.82
N SER A 199 -15.68 4.46 4.05
CA SER A 199 -17.10 4.56 4.44
C SER A 199 -17.86 5.60 3.61
N MET A 200 -17.26 6.77 3.34
CA MET A 200 -17.91 7.82 2.53
C MET A 200 -17.96 7.46 1.04
N SER A 201 -16.88 6.94 0.48
CA SER A 201 -16.78 6.70 -0.96
C SER A 201 -17.65 5.51 -1.41
N VAL A 202 -17.79 4.46 -0.60
CA VAL A 202 -18.70 3.36 -0.94
C VAL A 202 -20.14 3.82 -1.06
N ILE A 203 -20.62 4.62 -0.11
CA ILE A 203 -22.00 5.13 -0.14
C ILE A 203 -22.18 6.12 -1.31
N LYS A 204 -21.17 6.96 -1.55
CA LYS A 204 -21.20 7.91 -2.68
C LYS A 204 -21.32 7.14 -4.02
N GLU A 205 -20.54 6.10 -4.24
CA GLU A 205 -20.57 5.31 -5.47
C GLU A 205 -21.95 4.66 -5.68
N ILE A 206 -22.55 4.09 -4.62
CA ILE A 206 -23.87 3.47 -4.70
C ILE A 206 -24.96 4.51 -5.04
N THR A 207 -24.92 5.68 -4.37
CA THR A 207 -25.94 6.73 -4.57
C THR A 207 -25.76 7.45 -5.91
N ASP A 208 -24.54 7.71 -6.34
CA ASP A 208 -24.26 8.29 -7.67
C ASP A 208 -24.67 7.36 -8.81
N SER A 209 -24.68 6.04 -8.55
CA SER A 209 -25.20 5.02 -9.46
C SER A 209 -26.74 4.94 -9.49
N GLY A 210 -27.44 5.77 -8.70
CA GLY A 210 -28.90 5.92 -8.72
C GLY A 210 -29.66 5.02 -7.76
N TYR A 211 -28.98 4.34 -6.84
CA TYR A 211 -29.62 3.51 -5.81
C TYR A 211 -29.90 4.32 -4.54
N VAL A 212 -31.05 4.05 -3.92
CA VAL A 212 -31.41 4.65 -2.63
C VAL A 212 -30.91 3.75 -1.52
N VAL A 213 -30.30 4.33 -0.49
CA VAL A 213 -29.75 3.57 0.65
C VAL A 213 -30.37 4.07 1.97
N GLU A 214 -30.59 3.18 2.91
CA GLU A 214 -30.95 3.47 4.29
C GLU A 214 -29.89 2.89 5.22
N LYS A 215 -29.21 3.74 5.98
CA LYS A 215 -28.27 3.30 7.02
C LYS A 215 -29.05 2.84 8.25
N LEU A 216 -29.01 1.55 8.57
CA LEU A 216 -29.58 1.02 9.79
C LEU A 216 -28.69 1.30 11.01
N ALA A 217 -27.39 1.05 10.84
CA ALA A 217 -26.38 1.29 11.88
C ALA A 217 -24.98 1.48 11.26
N ASP A 218 -24.09 2.13 12.03
CA ASP A 218 -22.66 2.16 11.82
C ASP A 218 -21.95 2.08 13.17
N GLU A 219 -20.89 1.28 13.24
CA GLU A 219 -20.12 1.11 14.47
C GLU A 219 -18.63 0.90 14.15
N ILE A 220 -17.79 1.50 15.01
CA ILE A 220 -16.34 1.31 14.94
C ILE A 220 -15.98 -0.05 15.52
N ALA A 221 -15.24 -0.84 14.73
CA ALA A 221 -14.75 -2.16 15.11
C ALA A 221 -13.21 -2.27 14.99
N ASN A 222 -12.50 -1.15 14.81
CA ASN A 222 -11.04 -1.02 14.92
C ASN A 222 -10.26 -2.06 14.10
N TRP A 223 -10.67 -2.36 12.87
CA TRP A 223 -10.11 -3.38 11.97
C TRP A 223 -10.17 -4.81 12.52
N ASN A 224 -10.83 -5.01 13.66
CA ASN A 224 -10.76 -6.22 14.45
C ASN A 224 -12.00 -7.11 14.27
N ARG A 225 -11.77 -8.40 13.98
CA ARG A 225 -12.81 -9.41 13.70
C ARG A 225 -13.75 -9.64 14.89
N ASP A 226 -13.18 -9.76 16.11
CA ASP A 226 -13.99 -10.05 17.31
C ASP A 226 -14.85 -8.86 17.71
N GLN A 227 -14.31 -7.63 17.55
CA GLN A 227 -15.10 -6.42 17.79
C GLN A 227 -16.22 -6.29 16.78
N ALA A 228 -15.98 -6.55 15.50
CA ALA A 228 -16.98 -6.55 14.46
C ALA A 228 -18.06 -7.64 14.72
N ALA A 229 -17.66 -8.83 15.16
CA ALA A 229 -18.59 -9.88 15.55
C ALA A 229 -19.52 -9.43 16.68
N ASN A 230 -18.99 -8.80 17.72
CA ASN A 230 -19.80 -8.27 18.82
C ASN A 230 -20.80 -7.20 18.35
N LYS A 231 -20.40 -6.30 17.45
CA LYS A 231 -21.30 -5.29 16.85
C LYS A 231 -22.38 -5.95 15.99
N MET A 232 -21.99 -6.91 15.15
CA MET A 232 -22.93 -7.64 14.30
C MET A 232 -23.98 -8.41 15.09
N ALA A 233 -23.61 -9.01 16.23
CA ALA A 233 -24.58 -9.68 17.11
C ALA A 233 -25.68 -8.71 17.57
N SER A 234 -25.32 -7.51 18.01
CA SER A 234 -26.31 -6.49 18.37
C SER A 234 -27.16 -6.04 17.19
N PHE A 235 -26.55 -5.89 16.01
CA PHE A 235 -27.31 -5.52 14.79
C PHE A 235 -28.33 -6.58 14.37
N ILE A 236 -28.00 -7.87 14.53
CA ILE A 236 -28.97 -8.95 14.25
C ILE A 236 -30.14 -8.89 15.23
N GLU A 237 -29.89 -8.61 16.53
CA GLU A 237 -30.96 -8.45 17.53
C GLU A 237 -31.87 -7.26 17.20
N ASP A 238 -31.32 -6.14 16.76
CA ASP A 238 -32.06 -4.89 16.54
C ASP A 238 -32.79 -4.87 15.17
N TYR A 239 -32.16 -5.41 14.14
CA TYR A 239 -32.63 -5.24 12.75
C TYR A 239 -33.01 -6.55 12.04
N GLY A 240 -32.42 -7.69 12.44
CA GLY A 240 -32.75 -9.00 11.88
C GLY A 240 -32.68 -9.05 10.35
N ASP A 241 -33.78 -9.52 9.74
CA ASP A 241 -33.89 -9.65 8.28
C ASP A 241 -33.92 -8.32 7.50
N ARG A 242 -33.99 -7.16 8.20
CA ARG A 242 -33.84 -5.86 7.55
C ARG A 242 -32.43 -5.59 7.06
N ILE A 243 -31.41 -6.31 7.56
CA ILE A 243 -30.04 -6.14 7.11
C ILE A 243 -29.90 -6.77 5.73
N GLU A 244 -29.78 -5.97 4.70
CA GLU A 244 -29.61 -6.40 3.32
C GLU A 244 -28.16 -6.39 2.86
N VAL A 245 -27.40 -5.40 3.35
CA VAL A 245 -26.00 -5.19 3.00
C VAL A 245 -25.17 -4.98 4.25
N VAL A 246 -23.99 -5.63 4.30
CA VAL A 246 -22.94 -5.39 5.29
C VAL A 246 -21.74 -4.82 4.57
N LEU A 247 -21.42 -3.57 4.84
CA LEU A 247 -20.24 -2.87 4.34
C LEU A 247 -19.17 -2.83 5.44
N ALA A 248 -18.06 -3.50 5.24
CA ALA A 248 -16.94 -3.47 6.18
C ALA A 248 -15.73 -2.81 5.57
N ASN A 249 -15.02 -1.99 6.34
CA ASN A 249 -13.83 -1.30 5.86
C ASN A 249 -12.62 -2.22 5.68
N ASN A 250 -12.65 -3.47 6.21
CA ASN A 250 -11.68 -4.51 5.88
C ASN A 250 -12.30 -5.92 5.91
N ASP A 251 -11.54 -6.92 5.47
CA ASP A 251 -11.98 -8.32 5.41
C ASP A 251 -12.17 -8.94 6.79
N ASP A 252 -11.34 -8.61 7.77
CA ASP A 252 -11.45 -9.18 9.12
C ASP A 252 -12.76 -8.79 9.78
N MET A 253 -13.19 -7.55 9.66
CA MET A 253 -14.48 -7.11 10.19
C MET A 253 -15.64 -7.74 9.42
N ALA A 254 -15.52 -7.88 8.09
CA ALA A 254 -16.50 -8.60 7.28
C ALA A 254 -16.61 -10.07 7.70
N LEU A 255 -15.50 -10.74 8.00
CA LEU A 255 -15.45 -12.11 8.53
C LEU A 255 -16.07 -12.21 9.91
N GLY A 256 -15.90 -11.21 10.77
CA GLY A 256 -16.59 -11.13 12.06
C GLY A 256 -18.11 -11.14 11.90
N ALA A 257 -18.64 -10.41 10.91
CA ALA A 257 -20.05 -10.46 10.58
C ALA A 257 -20.49 -11.84 10.08
N VAL A 258 -19.70 -12.50 9.22
CA VAL A 258 -19.95 -13.87 8.73
C VAL A 258 -20.04 -14.87 9.89
N ASP A 259 -19.12 -14.80 10.86
CA ASP A 259 -19.09 -15.72 11.98
C ASP A 259 -20.40 -15.66 12.77
N VAL A 260 -20.86 -14.47 13.12
CA VAL A 260 -22.09 -14.29 13.91
C VAL A 260 -23.33 -14.69 13.13
N LEU A 261 -23.39 -14.38 11.84
CA LEU A 261 -24.51 -14.83 11.00
C LEU A 261 -24.64 -16.36 10.98
N LYS A 262 -23.52 -17.07 10.84
CA LYS A 262 -23.49 -18.54 10.88
C LYS A 262 -23.87 -19.09 12.25
N ASP A 263 -23.33 -18.50 13.33
CA ASP A 263 -23.66 -18.91 14.70
C ASP A 263 -25.14 -18.67 15.03
N SER A 264 -25.74 -17.67 14.39
CA SER A 264 -27.18 -17.40 14.47
C SER A 264 -28.02 -18.32 13.57
N GLY A 265 -27.39 -19.28 12.85
CA GLY A 265 -28.07 -20.23 11.98
C GLY A 265 -28.48 -19.64 10.61
N ILE A 266 -28.00 -18.46 10.25
CA ILE A 266 -28.25 -17.85 8.93
C ILE A 266 -27.23 -18.44 7.94
N ILE A 267 -27.75 -19.01 6.84
CA ILE A 267 -26.94 -19.81 5.92
C ILE A 267 -26.59 -19.00 4.67
N PRO A 268 -25.31 -19.00 4.23
CA PRO A 268 -24.89 -18.34 2.99
C PRO A 268 -25.71 -18.77 1.78
N GLY A 269 -26.06 -17.80 0.92
CA GLY A 269 -26.86 -18.04 -0.28
C GLY A 269 -28.36 -18.18 -0.05
N THR A 270 -28.86 -18.10 1.19
CA THR A 270 -30.31 -17.99 1.48
C THR A 270 -30.77 -16.52 1.41
N LYS A 271 -32.10 -16.31 1.31
CA LYS A 271 -32.67 -14.95 1.30
C LYS A 271 -32.34 -14.14 2.55
N SER A 272 -32.14 -14.77 3.71
CA SER A 272 -31.78 -14.11 4.97
C SER A 272 -30.31 -13.70 5.02
N TRP A 273 -29.44 -14.26 4.15
CA TRP A 273 -28.02 -13.87 4.09
C TRP A 273 -27.87 -12.49 3.45
N PRO A 274 -27.22 -11.51 4.12
CA PRO A 274 -26.98 -10.20 3.53
C PRO A 274 -25.87 -10.25 2.49
N MET A 275 -25.78 -9.24 1.62
CA MET A 275 -24.62 -9.02 0.76
C MET A 275 -23.47 -8.44 1.59
N ILE A 276 -22.41 -9.22 1.78
CA ILE A 276 -21.26 -8.81 2.61
C ILE A 276 -20.10 -8.43 1.71
N LEU A 277 -19.50 -7.25 1.97
CA LEU A 277 -18.37 -6.73 1.23
C LEU A 277 -17.23 -6.33 2.19
N GLY A 278 -16.02 -6.78 1.87
CA GLY A 278 -14.79 -6.42 2.57
C GLY A 278 -13.88 -5.51 1.74
N ILE A 279 -12.71 -5.21 2.29
CA ILE A 279 -11.57 -4.59 1.63
C ILE A 279 -10.32 -5.27 2.21
N ASP A 280 -9.25 -5.33 1.48
CA ASP A 280 -7.90 -5.86 1.57
C ASP A 280 -7.67 -7.04 0.65
N GLY A 281 -8.70 -7.85 0.37
CA GLY A 281 -8.55 -9.03 -0.49
C GLY A 281 -7.61 -10.07 0.12
N THR A 282 -7.63 -10.21 1.43
CA THR A 282 -6.80 -11.17 2.17
C THR A 282 -7.07 -12.60 1.73
N ASP A 283 -6.16 -13.51 2.00
CA ASP A 283 -6.36 -14.95 1.69
C ASP A 283 -7.66 -15.50 2.30
N VAL A 284 -7.99 -15.06 3.52
CA VAL A 284 -9.23 -15.50 4.20
C VAL A 284 -10.47 -14.81 3.62
N GLY A 285 -10.37 -13.53 3.23
CA GLY A 285 -11.44 -12.81 2.54
C GLY A 285 -11.73 -13.40 1.16
N ARG A 286 -10.69 -13.73 0.37
CA ARG A 286 -10.85 -14.41 -0.92
C ARG A 286 -11.48 -15.79 -0.80
N LYS A 287 -11.16 -16.54 0.26
CA LYS A 287 -11.86 -17.81 0.58
C LYS A 287 -13.31 -17.60 0.94
N ALA A 288 -13.66 -16.48 1.58
CA ALA A 288 -15.04 -16.13 1.87
C ALA A 288 -15.82 -15.79 0.56
N VAL A 289 -15.19 -15.12 -0.40
CA VAL A 289 -15.74 -14.93 -1.75
C VAL A 289 -15.96 -16.27 -2.45
N GLU A 290 -14.98 -17.18 -2.42
CA GLU A 290 -15.07 -18.51 -3.04
C GLU A 290 -16.24 -19.34 -2.47
N LYS A 291 -16.51 -19.21 -1.18
CA LYS A 291 -17.62 -19.89 -0.49
C LYS A 291 -18.99 -19.20 -0.66
N GLY A 292 -19.05 -18.04 -1.29
CA GLY A 292 -20.27 -17.24 -1.38
C GLY A 292 -20.67 -16.60 -0.03
N GLU A 293 -19.77 -16.49 0.90
CA GLU A 293 -19.95 -15.80 2.18
C GLU A 293 -19.82 -14.28 2.01
N PHE A 294 -18.92 -13.84 1.12
CA PHE A 294 -18.82 -12.46 0.64
C PHE A 294 -19.36 -12.36 -0.78
N LEU A 295 -20.03 -11.25 -1.09
CA LEU A 295 -20.30 -10.84 -2.46
C LEU A 295 -18.99 -10.51 -3.19
N GLY A 296 -18.07 -9.86 -2.50
CA GLY A 296 -16.75 -9.52 -2.98
C GLY A 296 -15.92 -8.80 -1.94
N THR A 297 -14.66 -8.58 -2.29
CA THR A 297 -13.72 -7.75 -1.56
C THR A 297 -12.90 -6.90 -2.54
N VAL A 298 -12.10 -5.98 -2.03
CA VAL A 298 -11.23 -5.12 -2.83
C VAL A 298 -9.78 -5.41 -2.44
N LEU A 299 -9.00 -5.96 -3.38
CA LEU A 299 -7.60 -6.32 -3.16
C LEU A 299 -6.76 -5.07 -2.96
N ASN A 300 -6.10 -4.99 -1.81
CA ASN A 300 -5.01 -4.08 -1.47
C ASN A 300 -3.70 -4.85 -1.71
N ASP A 301 -2.84 -4.34 -2.59
CA ASP A 301 -1.67 -5.10 -3.04
C ASP A 301 -0.52 -5.05 -2.02
N ALA A 302 -0.56 -5.93 -1.00
CA ALA A 302 0.49 -6.06 0.01
C ALA A 302 1.86 -6.37 -0.61
N ARG A 303 1.92 -7.20 -1.65
CA ARG A 303 3.16 -7.54 -2.36
C ARG A 303 3.71 -6.32 -3.11
N GLY A 304 2.86 -5.59 -3.80
CA GLY A 304 3.25 -4.36 -4.48
C GLY A 304 3.74 -3.29 -3.49
N GLN A 305 3.11 -3.16 -2.32
CA GLN A 305 3.60 -2.26 -1.26
C GLN A 305 4.99 -2.68 -0.77
N ALA A 306 5.19 -3.97 -0.46
CA ALA A 306 6.49 -4.50 -0.07
C ALA A 306 7.57 -4.25 -1.15
N ARG A 307 7.25 -4.52 -2.43
CA ARG A 307 8.13 -4.20 -3.55
C ARG A 307 8.44 -2.71 -3.60
N GLY A 308 7.43 -1.87 -3.54
CA GLY A 308 7.60 -0.41 -3.59
C GLY A 308 8.51 0.13 -2.48
N MET A 309 8.37 -0.40 -1.26
CA MET A 309 9.21 -0.03 -0.12
C MET A 309 10.68 -0.42 -0.35
N ILE A 310 10.96 -1.65 -0.78
CA ILE A 310 12.33 -2.15 -0.95
C ILE A 310 13.02 -1.53 -2.17
N GLU A 311 12.32 -1.39 -3.31
CA GLU A 311 12.89 -0.74 -4.50
C GLU A 311 13.16 0.75 -4.26
N LEU A 312 12.25 1.44 -3.56
CA LEU A 312 12.46 2.83 -3.21
C LEU A 312 13.61 2.99 -2.20
N ALA A 313 13.69 2.12 -1.20
CA ALA A 313 14.80 2.12 -0.24
C ALA A 313 16.16 1.92 -0.95
N TRP A 314 16.23 0.96 -1.87
CA TRP A 314 17.43 0.74 -2.68
C TRP A 314 17.77 1.97 -3.53
N SER A 315 16.81 2.51 -4.26
CA SER A 315 16.99 3.70 -5.10
C SER A 315 17.55 4.89 -4.31
N ILE A 316 17.03 5.12 -3.09
CA ILE A 316 17.45 6.21 -2.21
C ILE A 316 18.90 6.01 -1.70
N VAL A 317 19.22 4.79 -1.23
CA VAL A 317 20.51 4.53 -0.57
C VAL A 317 21.65 4.34 -1.58
N SER A 318 21.36 3.77 -2.75
CA SER A 318 22.35 3.54 -3.81
C SER A 318 22.48 4.68 -4.83
N ASP A 319 21.64 5.72 -4.72
CA ASP A 319 21.51 6.81 -5.71
C ASP A 319 21.30 6.29 -7.14
N THR A 320 20.47 5.22 -7.26
CA THR A 320 20.11 4.62 -8.55
C THR A 320 18.68 5.01 -8.95
N PRO A 321 18.35 5.00 -10.26
CA PRO A 321 16.97 5.19 -10.69
C PRO A 321 16.03 4.16 -10.06
N LEU A 322 14.83 4.62 -9.67
CA LEU A 322 13.76 3.71 -9.24
C LEU A 322 13.38 2.75 -10.38
N ASP A 323 12.97 1.53 -10.01
CA ASP A 323 12.43 0.54 -10.96
C ASP A 323 11.37 1.18 -11.87
N SER A 324 11.52 0.99 -13.18
CA SER A 324 10.68 1.63 -14.21
C SER A 324 9.20 1.22 -14.18
N GLU A 325 8.85 0.14 -13.47
CA GLU A 325 7.45 -0.26 -13.26
C GLU A 325 6.80 0.45 -12.06
N LEU A 326 7.59 1.22 -11.28
CA LEU A 326 7.12 2.01 -10.15
C LEU A 326 7.17 3.50 -10.52
N GLU A 327 6.10 4.21 -10.20
CA GLU A 327 6.01 5.66 -10.40
C GLU A 327 6.11 6.40 -9.06
N LEU A 328 7.10 7.27 -8.93
CA LEU A 328 7.21 8.17 -7.79
C LEU A 328 6.46 9.48 -8.07
N GLN A 329 5.17 9.48 -7.80
CA GLN A 329 4.27 10.62 -8.02
C GLN A 329 4.68 11.80 -7.13
N GLU A 330 4.67 13.01 -7.69
CA GLU A 330 5.09 14.25 -7.00
C GLU A 330 6.49 14.14 -6.34
N GLY A 331 7.32 13.18 -6.73
CA GLY A 331 8.61 12.88 -6.10
C GLY A 331 8.52 12.32 -4.66
N LYS A 332 7.35 11.86 -4.23
CA LYS A 332 7.06 11.48 -2.84
C LYS A 332 6.27 10.20 -2.68
N TYR A 333 5.36 9.88 -3.61
CA TYR A 333 4.34 8.86 -3.40
C TYR A 333 4.45 7.72 -4.39
N ILE A 334 4.49 6.50 -3.91
CA ILE A 334 4.18 5.30 -4.69
C ILE A 334 2.78 4.86 -4.26
N ARG A 335 1.78 5.05 -5.15
CA ARG A 335 0.41 4.61 -4.92
C ARG A 335 0.07 3.44 -5.82
N LEU A 336 -0.27 2.32 -5.20
CA LEU A 336 -0.64 1.09 -5.87
C LEU A 336 -2.15 1.06 -6.13
N PRO A 337 -2.59 0.54 -7.27
CA PRO A 337 -4.02 0.47 -7.57
C PRO A 337 -4.67 -0.65 -6.77
N TYR A 338 -5.90 -0.40 -6.32
CA TYR A 338 -6.79 -1.45 -5.83
C TYR A 338 -7.43 -2.25 -6.97
N GLN A 339 -7.90 -3.46 -6.68
CA GLN A 339 -8.59 -4.31 -7.65
C GLN A 339 -9.82 -4.99 -7.03
N LYS A 340 -10.96 -5.00 -7.74
CA LYS A 340 -12.15 -5.78 -7.32
C LYS A 340 -11.84 -7.26 -7.34
N VAL A 341 -12.33 -7.97 -6.32
CA VAL A 341 -12.30 -9.43 -6.19
C VAL A 341 -13.71 -9.92 -5.99
N THR A 342 -14.22 -10.68 -6.95
CA THR A 342 -15.54 -11.29 -6.95
C THR A 342 -15.44 -12.75 -7.39
N GLY A 343 -16.50 -13.54 -7.24
CA GLY A 343 -16.52 -14.91 -7.75
C GLY A 343 -16.19 -15.04 -9.24
N GLU A 344 -16.39 -13.98 -10.03
CA GLU A 344 -16.15 -14.00 -11.48
C GLU A 344 -14.65 -13.93 -11.84
N ASN A 345 -13.84 -13.19 -11.09
CA ASN A 345 -12.42 -12.96 -11.41
C ASN A 345 -11.42 -13.60 -10.43
N LEU A 346 -11.91 -14.19 -9.32
CA LEU A 346 -11.08 -14.77 -8.27
C LEU A 346 -10.05 -15.78 -8.80
N SER A 347 -10.47 -16.67 -9.70
CA SER A 347 -9.60 -17.71 -10.26
C SER A 347 -8.44 -17.13 -11.08
N GLU A 348 -8.65 -16.01 -11.77
CA GLU A 348 -7.63 -15.32 -12.55
C GLU A 348 -6.63 -14.61 -11.62
N ILE A 349 -7.13 -13.96 -10.56
CA ILE A 349 -6.28 -13.31 -9.55
C ILE A 349 -5.38 -14.34 -8.89
N GLN A 350 -5.93 -15.44 -8.38
CA GLN A 350 -5.16 -16.54 -7.77
C GLN A 350 -4.14 -17.18 -8.73
N LYS A 351 -4.45 -17.23 -10.03
CA LYS A 351 -3.50 -17.72 -11.04
C LYS A 351 -2.33 -16.76 -11.22
N ARG A 352 -2.59 -15.47 -11.31
CA ARG A 352 -1.54 -14.43 -11.42
C ARG A 352 -0.61 -14.45 -10.21
N GLU A 353 -1.15 -14.49 -9.01
CA GLU A 353 -0.36 -14.54 -7.77
C GLU A 353 0.54 -15.77 -7.72
N ARG A 354 0.00 -16.95 -8.07
CA ARG A 354 0.81 -18.18 -8.15
C ARG A 354 1.95 -18.08 -9.17
N GLN A 355 1.73 -17.43 -10.31
CA GLN A 355 2.78 -17.23 -11.31
C GLN A 355 3.87 -16.26 -10.82
N MET A 356 3.51 -15.25 -10.05
CA MET A 356 4.47 -14.31 -9.45
C MET A 356 5.19 -14.87 -8.22
N ALA A 357 4.65 -15.90 -7.58
CA ALA A 357 5.27 -16.57 -6.43
C ALA A 357 6.23 -17.72 -6.82
N LEU A 358 6.32 -18.08 -8.10
CA LEU A 358 7.28 -19.06 -8.60
C LEU A 358 8.62 -18.35 -8.88
N PRO A 359 9.77 -18.91 -8.37
CA PRO A 359 11.10 -18.35 -8.60
C PRO A 359 11.54 -18.45 -10.07
#